data_b89cc0c1de33466a011831d992c70871
#
_entry.id   b89cc0c1de33466a011831d992c70871
#
_cell.length_a   1.000
_cell.length_b   1.000
_cell.length_c   1.000
_cell.angle_alpha   90.00
_cell.angle_beta   90.00
_cell.angle_gamma   90.00
#
_symmetry.space_group_name_H-M   'P 1'
#
loop_
_entity.id
_entity.type
_entity.pdbx_description
1 polymer ?
#
loop_
_entity_poly.entity_id
_entity_poly.type
_entity_poly.pdbx_seq_one_letter_code
_entity_poly.pdbx_strand_id
1 'polypeptide(L)'
;MATTGYSGTPLPTKLGLKEGETLVLVNAPEGIEKFLIPLPAASKLSGRPAASNKLVLLFCQDAATLKKALPAVAKKLHADGSLWISWPKKTSTLFVDLTEDGIRAIALPTGLVDVKVCAVNDDWSGLKLMVRKERRATWNR
;
A
#
# COMPACT_ATOMS: atom_id res chain seq x y z
N MET A 1 -19.63 -9.74 -12.60
CA MET A 1 -18.56 -9.61 -11.61
C MET A 1 -18.56 -8.21 -11.01
N ALA A 2 -18.78 -8.14 -9.75
CA ALA A 2 -18.79 -6.85 -9.07
C ALA A 2 -17.41 -6.61 -8.45
N THR A 3 -16.91 -5.41 -8.62
CA THR A 3 -15.69 -4.98 -7.96
C THR A 3 -15.98 -3.67 -7.26
N THR A 4 -15.86 -3.68 -5.95
CA THR A 4 -16.08 -2.49 -5.15
C THR A 4 -15.12 -1.39 -5.58
N GLY A 5 -15.64 -0.21 -5.82
CA GLY A 5 -14.83 0.92 -6.25
C GLY A 5 -14.31 0.81 -7.68
N TYR A 6 -14.86 -0.11 -8.46
CA TYR A 6 -14.42 -0.29 -9.83
C TYR A 6 -14.72 0.96 -10.67
N SER A 7 -13.71 1.44 -11.38
CA SER A 7 -13.81 2.64 -12.20
C SER A 7 -13.38 2.40 -13.64
N GLY A 8 -13.22 1.14 -14.05
CA GLY A 8 -12.71 0.80 -15.37
C GLY A 8 -11.19 0.71 -15.43
N THR A 9 -10.49 1.24 -14.44
CA THR A 9 -9.03 1.17 -14.39
C THR A 9 -8.62 -0.05 -13.60
N PRO A 10 -7.73 -0.91 -14.13
CA PRO A 10 -7.22 -2.06 -13.37
C PRO A 10 -6.57 -1.63 -12.05
N LEU A 11 -6.73 -2.43 -11.01
CA LEU A 11 -6.19 -2.09 -9.70
C LEU A 11 -4.68 -1.84 -9.71
N PRO A 12 -3.84 -2.65 -10.37
CA PRO A 12 -2.40 -2.35 -10.40
C PRO A 12 -2.09 -0.95 -10.93
N THR A 13 -2.82 -0.54 -11.97
CA THR A 13 -2.66 0.80 -12.54
C THR A 13 -3.13 1.88 -11.56
N LYS A 14 -4.24 1.65 -10.86
CA LYS A 14 -4.74 2.58 -9.84
C LYS A 14 -3.73 2.74 -8.70
N LEU A 15 -3.02 1.69 -8.36
CA LEU A 15 -1.98 1.74 -7.32
C LEU A 15 -0.72 2.45 -7.79
N GLY A 16 -0.57 2.65 -9.11
CA GLY A 16 0.56 3.35 -9.68
C GLY A 16 1.64 2.45 -10.26
N LEU A 17 1.34 1.17 -10.45
CA LEU A 17 2.29 0.26 -11.07
C LEU A 17 2.40 0.58 -12.56
N LYS A 18 3.61 0.83 -13.02
CA LYS A 18 3.91 1.18 -14.40
C LYS A 18 4.67 0.05 -15.08
N GLU A 19 4.72 0.15 -16.41
CA GLU A 19 5.46 -0.80 -17.24
C GLU A 19 6.89 -0.97 -16.72
N GLY A 20 7.32 -2.23 -16.59
CA GLY A 20 8.67 -2.56 -16.16
C GLY A 20 8.92 -2.46 -14.65
N GLU A 21 7.94 -1.98 -13.88
CA GLU A 21 8.12 -1.80 -12.44
C GLU A 21 7.67 -3.01 -11.62
N THR A 22 8.03 -3.02 -10.35
CA THR A 22 7.65 -4.06 -9.42
C THR A 22 6.75 -3.50 -8.33
N LEU A 23 5.64 -4.20 -8.07
CA LEU A 23 4.80 -3.95 -6.90
C LEU A 23 5.19 -4.95 -5.82
N VAL A 24 5.67 -4.44 -4.69
CA VAL A 24 6.04 -5.28 -3.56
C VAL A 24 4.83 -5.46 -2.66
N LEU A 25 4.49 -6.72 -2.36
CA LEU A 25 3.39 -7.06 -1.46
C LEU A 25 3.97 -7.49 -0.11
N VAL A 26 3.48 -6.89 0.96
CA VAL A 26 3.90 -7.22 2.32
C VAL A 26 2.67 -7.63 3.12
N ASN A 27 2.75 -8.79 3.77
CA ASN A 27 1.65 -9.37 4.55
C ASN A 27 0.39 -9.60 3.70
N ALA A 28 0.55 -9.92 2.43
CA ALA A 28 -0.57 -10.07 1.52
C ALA A 28 -1.47 -11.23 1.92
N PRO A 29 -2.80 -11.03 1.95
CA PRO A 29 -3.73 -12.13 2.18
C PRO A 29 -3.71 -13.11 1.00
N GLU A 30 -4.00 -14.37 1.30
CA GLU A 30 -4.03 -15.40 0.28
C GLU A 30 -5.03 -15.04 -0.83
N GLY A 31 -4.62 -15.23 -2.07
CA GLY A 31 -5.48 -14.99 -3.22
C GLY A 31 -5.57 -13.54 -3.67
N ILE A 32 -4.81 -12.62 -3.06
CA ILE A 32 -4.88 -11.21 -3.43
C ILE A 32 -4.46 -10.98 -4.90
N GLU A 33 -3.62 -11.84 -5.43
CA GLU A 33 -3.11 -11.70 -6.79
C GLU A 33 -4.21 -11.66 -7.84
N LYS A 34 -5.33 -12.31 -7.61
CA LYS A 34 -6.43 -12.32 -8.57
C LYS A 34 -7.11 -10.96 -8.73
N PHE A 35 -6.88 -10.05 -7.78
CA PHE A 35 -7.36 -8.66 -7.90
C PHE A 35 -6.32 -7.75 -8.53
N LEU A 36 -5.10 -8.23 -8.72
CA LEU A 36 -3.98 -7.46 -9.24
C LEU A 36 -3.68 -7.83 -10.69
N ILE A 37 -4.70 -7.94 -11.50
CA ILE A 37 -4.61 -8.23 -12.93
C ILE A 37 -5.53 -7.30 -13.69
N PRO A 38 -5.21 -7.00 -14.96
CA PRO A 38 -3.95 -7.32 -15.65
C PRO A 38 -2.79 -6.45 -15.18
N LEU A 39 -1.58 -6.99 -15.25
CA LEU A 39 -0.37 -6.24 -14.94
C LEU A 39 0.09 -5.47 -16.17
N PRO A 40 0.66 -4.25 -15.99
CA PRO A 40 1.33 -3.56 -17.09
C PRO A 40 2.46 -4.40 -17.67
N ALA A 41 2.80 -4.13 -18.93
CA ALA A 41 3.84 -4.91 -19.62
C ALA A 41 5.15 -4.93 -18.83
N ALA A 42 5.77 -6.10 -18.75
CA ALA A 42 7.06 -6.31 -18.09
C ALA A 42 7.07 -5.96 -16.60
N SER A 43 5.93 -5.64 -16.00
CA SER A 43 5.84 -5.42 -14.57
C SER A 43 5.64 -6.75 -13.84
N LYS A 44 5.87 -6.74 -12.52
CA LYS A 44 5.72 -7.95 -11.73
C LYS A 44 5.31 -7.65 -10.30
N LEU A 45 4.79 -8.69 -9.63
CA LEU A 45 4.53 -8.68 -8.19
C LEU A 45 5.70 -9.37 -7.50
N SER A 46 6.05 -8.89 -6.31
CA SER A 46 7.10 -9.51 -5.52
C SER A 46 6.69 -9.56 -4.05
N GLY A 47 6.92 -10.69 -3.39
CA GLY A 47 6.73 -10.83 -1.95
C GLY A 47 7.98 -10.50 -1.15
N ARG A 48 9.05 -10.07 -1.81
CA ARG A 48 10.32 -9.78 -1.15
C ARG A 48 10.73 -8.34 -1.40
N PRO A 49 10.74 -7.48 -0.36
CA PRO A 49 11.23 -6.12 -0.52
C PRO A 49 12.71 -6.11 -0.93
N ALA A 50 13.04 -5.21 -1.84
CA ALA A 50 14.42 -4.91 -2.19
C ALA A 50 15.00 -3.92 -1.16
N ALA A 51 16.25 -3.52 -1.33
CA ALA A 51 16.85 -2.52 -0.46
C ALA A 51 16.16 -1.16 -0.59
N SER A 52 15.61 -0.87 -1.76
CA SER A 52 14.83 0.35 -2.02
C SER A 52 13.67 -0.01 -2.94
N ASN A 53 12.46 0.37 -2.57
CA ASN A 53 11.24 -0.01 -3.28
C ASN A 53 10.44 1.23 -3.66
N LYS A 54 10.01 1.30 -4.92
CA LYS A 54 9.23 2.44 -5.40
C LYS A 54 7.73 2.29 -5.20
N LEU A 55 7.24 1.06 -5.10
CA LEU A 55 5.81 0.82 -4.93
C LEU A 55 5.61 -0.37 -4.01
N VAL A 56 4.98 -0.11 -2.87
CA VAL A 56 4.74 -1.14 -1.85
C VAL A 56 3.27 -1.14 -1.48
N LEU A 57 2.69 -2.32 -1.36
CA LEU A 57 1.34 -2.52 -0.85
C LEU A 57 1.47 -3.35 0.44
N LEU A 58 1.28 -2.69 1.58
CA LEU A 58 1.39 -3.29 2.91
C LEU A 58 -0.01 -3.56 3.46
N PHE A 59 -0.29 -4.81 3.76
CA PHE A 59 -1.56 -5.20 4.36
C PHE A 59 -1.45 -5.27 5.87
N CYS A 60 -2.34 -4.58 6.57
CA CYS A 60 -2.38 -4.55 8.03
C CYS A 60 -3.82 -4.78 8.47
N GLN A 61 -4.08 -5.89 9.15
CA GLN A 61 -5.43 -6.18 9.62
C GLN A 61 -5.78 -5.37 10.86
N ASP A 62 -4.77 -4.98 11.65
CA ASP A 62 -5.00 -4.22 12.87
C ASP A 62 -3.89 -3.20 13.11
N ALA A 63 -4.11 -2.33 14.08
CA ALA A 63 -3.16 -1.26 14.41
C ALA A 63 -1.82 -1.81 14.90
N ALA A 64 -1.84 -2.89 15.65
CA ALA A 64 -0.61 -3.50 16.17
C ALA A 64 0.29 -3.99 15.04
N THR A 65 -0.30 -4.62 14.02
CA THR A 65 0.43 -5.06 12.84
C THR A 65 1.07 -3.88 12.11
N LEU A 66 0.32 -2.79 11.95
CA LEU A 66 0.84 -1.60 11.29
C LEU A 66 2.02 -1.01 12.06
N LYS A 67 1.88 -0.84 13.37
CA LYS A 67 2.96 -0.29 14.20
C LYS A 67 4.22 -1.12 14.12
N LYS A 68 4.06 -2.44 14.04
CA LYS A 68 5.19 -3.36 13.96
C LYS A 68 5.86 -3.35 12.59
N ALA A 69 5.07 -3.33 11.51
CA ALA A 69 5.59 -3.48 10.15
C ALA A 69 6.11 -2.17 9.55
N LEU A 70 5.51 -1.04 9.91
CA LEU A 70 5.79 0.22 9.23
C LEU A 70 7.25 0.67 9.28
N PRO A 71 7.97 0.59 10.41
CA PRO A 71 9.36 1.06 10.45
C PRO A 71 10.25 0.39 9.41
N ALA A 72 10.16 -0.93 9.29
CA ALA A 72 10.98 -1.68 8.33
C ALA A 72 10.59 -1.36 6.89
N VAL A 73 9.29 -1.24 6.62
CA VAL A 73 8.79 -0.93 5.28
C VAL A 73 9.21 0.49 4.88
N ALA A 74 9.04 1.46 5.78
CA ALA A 74 9.42 2.85 5.52
C ALA A 74 10.92 2.98 5.27
N LYS A 75 11.72 2.23 6.01
CA LYS A 75 13.19 2.25 5.86
C LYS A 75 13.61 1.84 4.45
N LYS A 76 12.84 0.96 3.81
CA LYS A 76 13.15 0.46 2.47
C LYS A 76 12.31 1.11 1.38
N LEU A 77 11.57 2.17 1.71
CA LEU A 77 10.81 2.92 0.73
C LEU A 77 11.71 3.92 0.04
N HIS A 78 11.70 3.91 -1.30
CA HIS A 78 12.43 4.91 -2.09
C HIS A 78 11.88 6.31 -1.77
N ALA A 79 12.74 7.33 -1.76
CA ALA A 79 12.33 8.70 -1.46
C ALA A 79 11.19 9.19 -2.37
N ASP A 80 11.17 8.75 -3.62
CA ASP A 80 10.12 9.10 -4.58
C ASP A 80 9.05 8.01 -4.69
N GLY A 81 9.09 7.02 -3.79
CA GLY A 81 8.19 5.89 -3.83
C GLY A 81 6.83 6.16 -3.23
N SER A 82 5.94 5.21 -3.43
CA SER A 82 4.60 5.22 -2.86
C SER A 82 4.40 3.99 -1.99
N LEU A 83 3.83 4.21 -0.82
CA LEU A 83 3.45 3.14 0.10
C LEU A 83 1.94 3.16 0.24
N TRP A 84 1.30 2.07 -0.17
CA TRP A 84 -0.11 1.87 0.10
C TRP A 84 -0.24 1.03 1.35
N ILE A 85 -0.95 1.55 2.36
CA ILE A 85 -1.33 0.78 3.52
C ILE A 85 -2.75 0.33 3.31
N SER A 86 -2.96 -0.98 3.28
CA SER A 86 -4.28 -1.58 3.08
C SER A 86 -4.80 -2.15 4.39
N TRP A 87 -6.05 -1.85 4.71
CA TRP A 87 -6.69 -2.29 5.94
C TRP A 87 -8.12 -2.73 5.66
N PRO A 88 -8.71 -3.58 6.53
CA PRO A 88 -10.07 -4.04 6.32
C PRO A 88 -11.09 -2.90 6.49
N LYS A 89 -12.06 -2.87 5.59
CA LYS A 89 -13.20 -1.93 5.70
C LYS A 89 -13.99 -2.26 6.96
N LYS A 90 -14.65 -1.25 7.54
CA LYS A 90 -15.50 -1.44 8.71
C LYS A 90 -16.64 -2.42 8.46
N THR A 91 -17.07 -2.53 7.21
CA THR A 91 -18.15 -3.44 6.81
C THR A 91 -17.67 -4.87 6.59
N SER A 92 -16.36 -5.10 6.60
CA SER A 92 -15.79 -6.43 6.40
C SER A 92 -15.78 -7.22 7.70
N THR A 93 -15.94 -8.54 7.60
CA THR A 93 -15.77 -9.43 8.75
C THR A 93 -14.33 -9.46 9.25
N LEU A 94 -13.39 -8.97 8.44
CA LEU A 94 -11.97 -8.92 8.81
C LEU A 94 -11.62 -7.71 9.69
N PHE A 95 -12.54 -6.75 9.81
CA PHE A 95 -12.27 -5.53 10.57
C PHE A 95 -11.97 -5.83 12.04
N VAL A 96 -10.92 -5.21 12.57
CA VAL A 96 -10.53 -5.29 13.98
C VAL A 96 -10.64 -3.91 14.63
N ASP A 97 -9.69 -3.02 14.34
CA ASP A 97 -9.64 -1.71 14.99
C ASP A 97 -9.06 -0.61 14.11
N LEU A 98 -8.39 -0.97 13.01
CA LEU A 98 -7.65 0.01 12.22
C LEU A 98 -8.59 0.81 11.33
N THR A 99 -8.50 2.13 11.44
CA THR A 99 -9.28 3.08 10.65
C THR A 99 -8.34 3.95 9.82
N GLU A 100 -8.90 4.68 8.87
CA GLU A 100 -8.14 5.62 8.05
C GLU A 100 -7.43 6.65 8.92
N ASP A 101 -8.13 7.24 9.91
CA ASP A 101 -7.53 8.19 10.82
C ASP A 101 -6.48 7.54 11.73
N GLY A 102 -6.71 6.29 12.11
CA GLY A 102 -5.73 5.53 12.88
C GLY A 102 -4.43 5.32 12.12
N ILE A 103 -4.54 5.07 10.81
CA ILE A 103 -3.36 4.94 9.95
C ILE A 103 -2.60 6.27 9.89
N ARG A 104 -3.31 7.37 9.71
CA ARG A 104 -2.67 8.70 9.69
C ARG A 104 -1.94 8.98 11.00
N ALA A 105 -2.57 8.67 12.12
CA ALA A 105 -1.95 8.89 13.43
C ALA A 105 -0.63 8.13 13.60
N ILE A 106 -0.53 6.95 13.01
CA ILE A 106 0.68 6.11 13.09
C ILE A 106 1.71 6.52 12.03
N ALA A 107 1.27 6.81 10.82
CA ALA A 107 2.17 6.99 9.67
C ALA A 107 2.71 8.41 9.52
N LEU A 108 1.90 9.44 9.74
CA LEU A 108 2.32 10.82 9.50
C LEU A 108 3.53 11.25 10.33
N PRO A 109 3.64 10.85 11.62
CA PRO A 109 4.83 11.22 12.41
C PRO A 109 6.14 10.64 11.88
N THR A 110 6.09 9.62 11.02
CA THR A 110 7.30 9.01 10.48
C THR A 110 7.91 9.80 9.32
N GLY A 111 7.24 10.84 8.84
CA GLY A 111 7.71 11.63 7.71
C GLY A 111 6.96 11.34 6.42
N LEU A 112 5.89 10.57 6.49
CA LEU A 112 5.04 10.29 5.34
C LEU A 112 3.87 11.27 5.30
N VAL A 113 3.27 11.43 4.13
CA VAL A 113 2.08 12.24 3.92
C VAL A 113 1.08 11.44 3.10
N ASP A 114 -0.19 11.54 3.45
CA ASP A 114 -1.25 10.84 2.73
C ASP A 114 -1.62 11.58 1.44
N VAL A 115 -1.90 10.81 0.39
CA VAL A 115 -2.14 11.34 -0.94
C VAL A 115 -3.58 11.07 -1.39
N LYS A 116 -4.02 9.81 -1.30
CA LYS A 116 -5.38 9.45 -1.70
C LYS A 116 -5.77 8.08 -1.17
N VAL A 117 -7.06 7.78 -1.25
CA VAL A 117 -7.66 6.51 -0.82
C VAL A 117 -8.26 5.83 -2.04
N CYS A 118 -8.17 4.50 -2.08
CA CYS A 118 -8.93 3.71 -3.04
C CYS A 118 -9.35 2.38 -2.41
N ALA A 119 -10.36 1.74 -3.02
CA ALA A 119 -10.73 0.39 -2.63
C ALA A 119 -9.78 -0.59 -3.30
N VAL A 120 -9.32 -1.59 -2.55
CA VAL A 120 -8.52 -2.69 -3.10
C VAL A 120 -9.47 -3.78 -3.59
N ASN A 121 -10.42 -4.19 -2.74
CA ASN A 121 -11.48 -5.13 -3.09
C ASN A 121 -12.66 -4.91 -2.13
N ASP A 122 -13.55 -5.90 -2.03
CA ASP A 122 -14.73 -5.77 -1.15
C ASP A 122 -14.37 -5.66 0.33
N ASP A 123 -13.24 -6.26 0.74
CA ASP A 123 -12.84 -6.31 2.15
C ASP A 123 -11.79 -5.28 2.52
N TRP A 124 -10.98 -4.83 1.57
CA TRP A 124 -9.79 -4.03 1.86
C TRP A 124 -9.84 -2.66 1.18
N SER A 125 -9.51 -1.64 1.96
CA SER A 125 -9.25 -0.28 1.47
C SER A 125 -7.75 -0.03 1.41
N GLY A 126 -7.32 1.01 0.70
CA GLY A 126 -5.93 1.41 0.63
C GLY A 126 -5.75 2.91 0.79
N LEU A 127 -4.77 3.31 1.56
CA LEU A 127 -4.36 4.70 1.72
C LEU A 127 -2.95 4.86 1.15
N LYS A 128 -2.80 5.74 0.15
CA LYS A 128 -1.51 6.01 -0.46
C LYS A 128 -0.76 7.04 0.35
N LEU A 129 0.48 6.69 0.69
CA LEU A 129 1.40 7.56 1.41
C LEU A 129 2.67 7.76 0.58
N MET A 130 3.25 8.95 0.70
CA MET A 130 4.54 9.27 0.08
C MET A 130 5.41 9.98 1.11
N VAL A 131 6.71 9.97 0.87
CA VAL A 131 7.64 10.73 1.71
C VAL A 131 7.34 12.21 1.54
N ARG A 132 7.27 12.94 2.65
CA ARG A 132 7.08 14.40 2.61
C ARG A 132 8.13 15.01 1.72
N LYS A 133 7.72 15.96 0.90
CA LYS A 133 8.60 16.60 -0.09
C LYS A 133 9.87 17.13 0.55
N GLU A 134 9.75 17.79 1.68
CA GLU A 134 10.88 18.40 2.39
C GLU A 134 11.83 17.40 3.02
N ARG A 135 11.46 16.11 3.07
CA ARG A 135 12.28 15.07 3.68
C ARG A 135 12.88 14.10 2.66
N ARG A 136 12.58 14.28 1.38
CA ARG A 136 13.04 13.34 0.35
C ARG A 136 14.55 13.33 0.18
N ALA A 137 15.20 14.49 0.30
CA ALA A 137 16.63 14.58 0.13
C ALA A 137 17.43 13.81 1.17
N THR A 138 16.89 13.63 2.36
CA THR A 138 17.57 12.93 3.47
C THR A 138 16.93 11.60 3.82
N TRP A 139 15.90 11.19 3.08
CA TRP A 139 15.16 9.96 3.38
C TRP A 139 16.05 8.73 3.19
N ASN A 140 16.13 7.91 4.22
CA ASN A 140 16.87 6.63 4.20
C ASN A 140 18.36 6.77 3.88
N ARG A 141 18.97 7.83 4.35
CA ARG A 141 20.42 8.03 4.21
C ARG A 141 21.17 7.65 5.46
#